data_c44aea1599b6ceb5ef84adc59a45fd8a
#
_entry.id   c44aea1599b6ceb5ef84adc59a45fd8a
#
_cell.length_a   1.000
_cell.length_b   1.000
_cell.length_c   1.000
_cell.angle_alpha   90.00
_cell.angle_beta   90.00
_cell.angle_gamma   90.00
#
_symmetry.space_group_name_H-M   'P 1'
#
loop_
_entity.id
_entity.type
_entity.pdbx_description
1 polymer ?
#
loop_
_entity_poly.entity_id
_entity_poly.type
_entity_poly.pdbx_seq_one_letter_code
_entity_poly.pdbx_strand_id
1 'polypeptide(L)'
;YYLLDVLNVADGPVEPQTAFELMLPPGAQAGTVLQGSTPRTVVDGSRAWVSGAFAPGITPVRVAYILPYSSGSLVLSQTFPADFDQLLVFVEKWGAMDLASALIDRRGEMAADTAGGLPLLWGAGARVSAGQLVELELSGLPHHSGWPRIIALSLSGLIVAVSVWGASGA
;
A
#
# COMPACT_ATOMS: atom_id res chain seq x y z
N TYR A 1 -0.65 -4.95 -0.09
CA TYR A 1 -1.42 -6.19 -0.26
C TYR A 1 -2.90 -5.90 -0.10
N TYR A 2 -3.74 -6.52 -0.95
CA TYR A 2 -5.17 -6.65 -0.71
C TYR A 2 -5.49 -8.10 -0.43
N LEU A 3 -6.12 -8.35 0.73
CA LEU A 3 -6.56 -9.66 1.17
C LEU A 3 -8.08 -9.58 1.35
N LEU A 4 -8.82 -9.80 0.27
CA LEU A 4 -10.27 -9.64 0.24
C LEU A 4 -10.94 -11.02 0.28
N ASP A 5 -12.01 -11.13 1.05
CA ASP A 5 -12.90 -12.27 1.08
C ASP A 5 -14.26 -11.82 0.55
N VAL A 6 -14.57 -12.19 -0.70
CA VAL A 6 -15.85 -11.87 -1.33
C VAL A 6 -16.86 -12.91 -0.92
N LEU A 7 -17.88 -12.48 -0.17
CA LEU A 7 -18.93 -13.38 0.34
C LEU A 7 -20.16 -13.35 -0.58
N ASN A 8 -20.52 -14.52 -1.11
CA ASN A 8 -21.80 -14.74 -1.76
C ASN A 8 -22.73 -15.48 -0.80
N VAL A 9 -23.79 -14.83 -0.35
CA VAL A 9 -24.80 -15.39 0.58
C VAL A 9 -25.99 -16.06 -0.12
N ALA A 10 -26.04 -16.05 -1.45
CA ALA A 10 -27.08 -16.72 -2.20
C ALA A 10 -26.85 -18.24 -2.27
N ASP A 11 -27.91 -19.00 -2.50
CA ASP A 11 -27.86 -20.47 -2.64
C ASP A 11 -27.20 -20.95 -3.94
N GLY A 12 -26.96 -20.03 -4.89
CA GLY A 12 -26.38 -20.34 -6.20
C GLY A 12 -25.27 -19.37 -6.60
N PRO A 13 -24.54 -19.67 -7.69
CA PRO A 13 -23.53 -18.77 -8.22
C PRO A 13 -24.13 -17.42 -8.64
N VAL A 14 -23.50 -16.32 -8.25
CA VAL A 14 -23.90 -14.94 -8.60
C VAL A 14 -22.87 -14.34 -9.54
N GLU A 15 -23.30 -13.98 -10.71
CA GLU A 15 -22.50 -13.18 -11.65
C GLU A 15 -22.85 -11.70 -11.44
N PRO A 16 -21.90 -10.87 -10.99
CA PRO A 16 -22.16 -9.46 -10.77
C PRO A 16 -22.43 -8.76 -12.12
N GLN A 17 -23.40 -7.84 -12.14
CA GLN A 17 -23.73 -7.06 -13.35
C GLN A 17 -22.57 -6.21 -13.83
N THR A 18 -21.72 -5.75 -12.90
CA THR A 18 -20.47 -5.04 -13.18
C THR A 18 -19.31 -5.93 -12.73
N ALA A 19 -18.28 -6.07 -13.54
CA ALA A 19 -17.11 -6.86 -13.19
C ALA A 19 -16.57 -6.43 -11.82
N PHE A 20 -16.22 -7.41 -10.98
CA PHE A 20 -15.51 -7.15 -9.72
C PHE A 20 -14.08 -6.72 -10.06
N GLU A 21 -13.88 -5.44 -10.19
CA GLU A 21 -12.64 -4.81 -10.63
C GLU A 21 -12.11 -3.83 -9.58
N LEU A 22 -10.83 -3.92 -9.32
CA LEU A 22 -10.07 -3.04 -8.44
C LEU A 22 -9.06 -2.26 -9.26
N MET A 23 -9.09 -0.95 -9.17
CA MET A 23 -7.97 -0.11 -9.62
C MET A 23 -6.93 -0.10 -8.51
N LEU A 24 -5.69 -0.48 -8.81
CA LEU A 24 -4.59 -0.34 -7.85
C LEU A 24 -4.29 1.14 -7.61
N PRO A 25 -3.72 1.52 -6.46
CA PRO A 25 -3.42 2.91 -6.15
C PRO A 25 -2.54 3.57 -7.21
N PRO A 26 -2.68 4.88 -7.43
CA PRO A 26 -1.82 5.61 -8.35
C PRO A 26 -0.33 5.39 -8.04
N GLY A 27 0.45 5.08 -9.06
CA GLY A 27 1.88 4.76 -8.91
C GLY A 27 2.20 3.33 -8.48
N ALA A 28 1.20 2.47 -8.29
CA ALA A 28 1.42 1.05 -8.03
C ALA A 28 2.18 0.39 -9.18
N GLN A 29 3.13 -0.47 -8.84
CA GLN A 29 4.00 -1.21 -9.75
C GLN A 29 3.99 -2.69 -9.40
N ALA A 30 4.38 -3.54 -10.35
CA ALA A 30 4.55 -4.98 -10.15
C ALA A 30 3.33 -5.67 -9.50
N GLY A 31 2.12 -5.27 -9.95
CA GLY A 31 0.89 -5.93 -9.52
C GLY A 31 0.93 -7.42 -9.80
N THR A 32 0.60 -8.26 -8.82
CA THR A 32 0.60 -9.72 -8.95
C THR A 32 -0.48 -10.38 -8.10
N VAL A 33 -0.92 -11.55 -8.54
CA VAL A 33 -1.85 -12.41 -7.79
C VAL A 33 -1.06 -13.24 -6.80
N LEU A 34 -1.46 -13.24 -5.53
CA LEU A 34 -0.83 -14.06 -4.49
C LEU A 34 -1.44 -15.47 -4.42
N GLN A 35 -0.65 -16.38 -3.87
CA GLN A 35 -1.12 -17.72 -3.53
C GLN A 35 -2.34 -17.67 -2.59
N GLY A 36 -3.29 -18.56 -2.80
CA GLY A 36 -4.55 -18.59 -2.05
C GLY A 36 -5.65 -17.68 -2.62
N SER A 37 -5.35 -16.92 -3.68
CA SER A 37 -6.37 -16.23 -4.47
C SER A 37 -7.17 -17.21 -5.32
N THR A 38 -8.42 -16.88 -5.62
CA THR A 38 -9.16 -17.63 -6.65
C THR A 38 -8.40 -17.60 -7.99
N PRO A 39 -8.29 -18.74 -8.71
CA PRO A 39 -7.56 -18.81 -9.98
C PRO A 39 -8.15 -17.92 -11.09
N ARG A 40 -9.33 -17.34 -10.86
CA ARG A 40 -10.00 -16.40 -11.76
C ARG A 40 -9.58 -14.94 -11.54
N THR A 41 -8.72 -14.68 -10.56
CA THR A 41 -8.14 -13.36 -10.33
C THR A 41 -7.07 -13.09 -11.38
N VAL A 42 -7.14 -11.95 -12.01
CA VAL A 42 -6.17 -11.47 -13.00
C VAL A 42 -5.68 -10.09 -12.59
N VAL A 43 -4.40 -9.82 -12.75
CA VAL A 43 -3.80 -8.49 -12.60
C VAL A 43 -3.11 -8.12 -13.90
N ASP A 44 -3.44 -6.96 -14.44
CA ASP A 44 -2.80 -6.38 -15.63
C ASP A 44 -2.63 -4.88 -15.44
N GLY A 45 -1.38 -4.43 -15.47
CA GLY A 45 -1.02 -3.04 -15.20
C GLY A 45 -1.51 -2.56 -13.84
N SER A 46 -2.37 -1.56 -13.83
CA SER A 46 -2.99 -0.98 -12.63
C SER A 46 -4.36 -1.55 -12.28
N ARG A 47 -4.77 -2.64 -12.90
CA ARG A 47 -6.10 -3.23 -12.72
C ARG A 47 -6.00 -4.65 -12.22
N ALA A 48 -6.87 -4.99 -11.28
CA ALA A 48 -7.07 -6.36 -10.82
C ALA A 48 -8.56 -6.69 -10.91
N TRP A 49 -8.92 -7.85 -11.44
CA TRP A 49 -10.33 -8.25 -11.54
C TRP A 49 -10.51 -9.74 -11.34
N VAL A 50 -11.74 -10.13 -11.00
CA VAL A 50 -12.16 -11.52 -10.93
C VAL A 50 -13.17 -11.78 -12.02
N SER A 51 -12.92 -12.78 -12.88
CA SER A 51 -13.80 -13.15 -13.99
C SER A 51 -14.84 -14.20 -13.58
N GLY A 52 -16.06 -14.08 -14.15
CA GLY A 52 -17.16 -15.02 -13.98
C GLY A 52 -17.89 -14.95 -12.63
N ALA A 53 -18.78 -15.91 -12.41
CA ALA A 53 -19.67 -15.93 -11.28
C ALA A 53 -18.97 -16.32 -9.95
N PHE A 54 -19.39 -15.73 -8.85
CA PHE A 54 -18.98 -16.09 -7.50
C PHE A 54 -19.83 -17.25 -7.01
N ALA A 55 -19.21 -18.37 -6.65
CA ALA A 55 -19.90 -19.50 -6.02
C ALA A 55 -20.43 -19.11 -4.62
N PRO A 56 -21.46 -19.79 -4.10
CA PRO A 56 -21.88 -19.61 -2.71
C PRO A 56 -20.70 -19.74 -1.72
N GLY A 57 -20.71 -18.91 -0.69
CA GLY A 57 -19.67 -18.87 0.32
C GLY A 57 -18.56 -17.84 -0.01
N ILE A 58 -17.35 -18.09 0.47
CA ILE A 58 -16.23 -17.17 0.41
C ILE A 58 -15.38 -17.43 -0.83
N THR A 59 -15.12 -16.37 -1.61
CA THR A 59 -14.15 -16.38 -2.70
C THR A 59 -12.98 -15.48 -2.31
N PRO A 60 -11.78 -16.03 -2.05
CA PRO A 60 -10.62 -15.23 -1.68
C PRO A 60 -10.02 -14.53 -2.90
N VAL A 61 -9.72 -13.24 -2.76
CA VAL A 61 -9.00 -12.42 -3.74
C VAL A 61 -7.78 -11.83 -3.06
N ARG A 62 -6.60 -12.19 -3.52
CA ARG A 62 -5.31 -11.83 -2.92
C ARG A 62 -4.43 -11.18 -3.96
N VAL A 63 -4.11 -9.91 -3.78
CA VAL A 63 -3.30 -9.10 -4.72
C VAL A 63 -2.18 -8.41 -3.98
N ALA A 64 -0.99 -8.42 -4.57
CA ALA A 64 0.16 -7.64 -4.11
C ALA A 64 0.56 -6.61 -5.16
N TYR A 65 1.14 -5.53 -4.70
CA TYR A 65 1.76 -4.50 -5.53
C TYR A 65 2.83 -3.77 -4.74
N ILE A 66 3.70 -3.07 -5.44
CA ILE A 66 4.71 -2.18 -4.86
C ILE A 66 4.23 -0.74 -5.05
N LEU A 67 4.24 0.04 -3.99
CA LEU A 67 3.97 1.47 -4.04
C LEU A 67 5.24 2.21 -3.61
N PRO A 68 6.00 2.78 -4.56
CA PRO A 68 7.21 3.52 -4.25
C PRO A 68 6.88 4.82 -3.51
N TYR A 69 7.73 5.19 -2.57
CA TYR A 69 7.65 6.46 -1.85
C TYR A 69 9.03 7.12 -1.80
N SER A 70 9.07 8.44 -1.69
CA SER A 70 10.30 9.24 -1.70
C SER A 70 10.45 10.17 -0.49
N SER A 71 9.44 10.18 0.39
CA SER A 71 9.41 11.01 1.61
C SER A 71 9.13 10.15 2.83
N GLY A 72 9.20 10.74 4.02
CA GLY A 72 8.86 10.05 5.27
C GLY A 72 7.37 9.79 5.46
N SER A 73 6.53 10.05 4.46
CA SER A 73 5.09 9.82 4.50
C SER A 73 4.56 9.30 3.17
N LEU A 74 3.45 8.57 3.23
CA LEU A 74 2.73 8.04 2.08
C LEU A 74 1.23 8.13 2.36
N VAL A 75 0.47 8.70 1.44
CA VAL A 75 -0.99 8.66 1.45
C VAL A 75 -1.45 7.65 0.40
N LEU A 76 -2.19 6.64 0.83
CA LEU A 76 -2.80 5.65 -0.03
C LEU A 76 -4.29 5.95 -0.11
N SER A 77 -4.78 6.25 -1.31
CA SER A 77 -6.19 6.53 -1.59
C SER A 77 -6.74 5.44 -2.49
N GLN A 78 -7.84 4.81 -2.09
CA GLN A 78 -8.41 3.67 -2.77
C GLN A 78 -9.94 3.68 -2.70
N THR A 79 -10.61 3.26 -3.77
CA THR A 79 -12.03 2.92 -3.78
C THR A 79 -12.21 1.45 -4.13
N PHE A 80 -13.29 0.85 -3.61
CA PHE A 80 -13.59 -0.56 -3.86
C PHE A 80 -14.96 -0.73 -4.50
N PRO A 81 -15.18 -1.73 -5.35
CA PRO A 81 -16.42 -1.89 -6.11
C PRO A 81 -17.58 -2.47 -5.29
N ALA A 82 -17.32 -2.93 -4.07
CA ALA A 82 -18.30 -3.55 -3.18
C ALA A 82 -18.19 -3.00 -1.77
N ASP A 83 -19.24 -3.18 -0.98
CA ASP A 83 -19.26 -2.87 0.44
C ASP A 83 -18.30 -3.78 1.21
N PHE A 84 -17.65 -3.24 2.23
CA PHE A 84 -16.94 -4.01 3.25
C PHE A 84 -17.70 -3.97 4.55
N ASP A 85 -17.89 -5.11 5.17
CA ASP A 85 -18.46 -5.17 6.52
C ASP A 85 -17.45 -4.68 7.56
N GLN A 86 -16.16 -4.86 7.30
CA GLN A 86 -15.08 -4.44 8.18
C GLN A 86 -13.82 -4.08 7.38
N LEU A 87 -13.20 -2.95 7.72
CA LEU A 87 -11.86 -2.58 7.26
C LEU A 87 -10.83 -3.02 8.29
N LEU A 88 -9.84 -3.82 7.86
CA LEU A 88 -8.68 -4.19 8.66
C LEU A 88 -7.41 -3.78 7.90
N VAL A 89 -6.51 -3.12 8.60
CA VAL A 89 -5.21 -2.69 8.06
C VAL A 89 -4.11 -3.22 8.98
N PHE A 90 -3.08 -3.81 8.38
CA PHE A 90 -1.88 -4.25 9.09
C PHE A 90 -0.64 -3.72 8.38
N VAL A 91 0.30 -3.17 9.13
CA VAL A 91 1.54 -2.60 8.61
C VAL A 91 2.70 -3.03 9.51
N GLU A 92 3.76 -3.60 8.92
CA GLU A 92 5.00 -3.82 9.66
C GLU A 92 5.60 -2.47 10.06
N LYS A 93 5.86 -2.30 11.36
CA LYS A 93 6.36 -1.05 11.93
C LYS A 93 7.88 -0.99 11.86
N TRP A 94 8.39 -0.07 11.08
CA TRP A 94 9.80 0.27 11.03
C TRP A 94 10.05 1.59 11.76
N GLY A 95 10.81 1.55 12.86
CA GLY A 95 11.15 2.77 13.61
C GLY A 95 9.93 3.50 14.17
N ALA A 96 9.78 4.76 13.82
CA ALA A 96 8.73 5.66 14.32
C ALA A 96 7.48 5.71 13.43
N MET A 97 7.23 4.68 12.61
CA MET A 97 6.06 4.64 11.73
C MET A 97 4.74 4.72 12.51
N ASP A 98 3.79 5.45 11.96
CA ASP A 98 2.41 5.53 12.44
C ASP A 98 1.41 5.41 11.28
N LEU A 99 0.20 4.94 11.60
CA LEU A 99 -0.92 4.73 10.68
C LEU A 99 -2.09 5.60 11.12
N ALA A 100 -2.61 6.42 10.21
CA ALA A 100 -3.81 7.24 10.43
C ALA A 100 -4.83 7.07 9.30
N SER A 101 -6.11 7.15 9.63
CA SER A 101 -7.23 7.21 8.69
C SER A 101 -8.48 7.67 9.42
N ALA A 102 -9.32 8.44 8.75
CA ALA A 102 -10.65 8.81 9.25
C ALA A 102 -11.61 7.61 9.37
N LEU A 103 -11.31 6.50 8.71
CA LEU A 103 -12.14 5.28 8.70
C LEU A 103 -11.69 4.25 9.75
N ILE A 104 -10.62 4.53 10.49
CA ILE A 104 -10.11 3.64 11.55
C ILE A 104 -10.60 4.11 12.91
N ASP A 105 -11.46 3.32 13.54
CA ASP A 105 -12.02 3.61 14.87
C ASP A 105 -11.14 3.09 16.00
N ARG A 106 -10.42 1.99 15.74
CA ARG A 106 -9.53 1.33 16.70
C ARG A 106 -8.20 1.04 16.06
N ARG A 107 -7.13 1.36 16.74
CA ARG A 107 -5.77 1.08 16.31
C ARG A 107 -4.87 0.72 17.47
N GLY A 108 -3.79 0.04 17.17
CA GLY A 108 -2.80 -0.37 18.17
C GLY A 108 -1.55 -0.95 17.55
N GLU A 109 -0.72 -1.47 18.41
CA GLU A 109 0.52 -2.15 18.06
C GLU A 109 0.50 -3.56 18.64
N MET A 110 0.90 -4.54 17.84
CA MET A 110 1.09 -5.92 18.27
C MET A 110 2.57 -6.26 18.20
N ALA A 111 3.07 -7.00 19.21
CA ALA A 111 4.41 -7.55 19.16
C ALA A 111 4.55 -8.54 17.98
N ALA A 112 5.77 -8.69 17.48
CA ALA A 112 6.05 -9.71 16.46
C ALA A 112 5.82 -11.11 17.03
N ASP A 113 5.26 -12.01 16.19
CA ASP A 113 5.03 -13.42 16.55
C ASP A 113 6.32 -14.23 16.63
N THR A 114 7.40 -13.74 16.04
CA THR A 114 8.69 -14.43 15.96
C THR A 114 9.81 -13.60 16.58
N ALA A 115 10.78 -14.29 17.17
CA ALA A 115 11.99 -13.63 17.68
C ALA A 115 12.74 -12.92 16.54
N GLY A 116 12.89 -11.61 16.64
CA GLY A 116 13.51 -10.76 15.62
C GLY A 116 12.57 -10.25 14.52
N GLY A 117 11.28 -10.57 14.58
CA GLY A 117 10.27 -9.97 13.71
C GLY A 117 9.98 -8.51 14.08
N LEU A 118 9.38 -7.78 13.15
CA LEU A 118 8.95 -6.40 13.41
C LEU A 118 7.57 -6.39 14.07
N PRO A 119 7.30 -5.44 14.96
CA PRO A 119 5.96 -5.24 15.48
C PRO A 119 5.03 -4.81 14.34
N LEU A 120 3.73 -5.08 14.50
CA LEU A 120 2.69 -4.72 13.55
C LEU A 120 1.85 -3.56 14.09
N LEU A 121 1.72 -2.50 13.33
CA LEU A 121 0.63 -1.55 13.51
C LEU A 121 -0.63 -2.18 12.94
N TRP A 122 -1.72 -2.08 13.67
CA TRP A 122 -3.03 -2.51 13.17
C TRP A 122 -4.05 -1.41 13.31
N GLY A 123 -4.98 -1.38 12.38
CA GLY A 123 -6.15 -0.51 12.40
C GLY A 123 -7.39 -1.29 12.02
N ALA A 124 -8.49 -1.03 12.72
CA ALA A 124 -9.79 -1.59 12.41
C ALA A 124 -10.81 -0.47 12.30
N GLY A 125 -11.59 -0.51 11.25
CA GLY A 125 -12.67 0.42 10.98
C GLY A 125 -14.01 -0.29 10.80
N ALA A 126 -15.07 0.49 10.79
CA ALA A 126 -16.41 0.02 10.54
C ALA A 126 -16.63 -0.31 9.04
N ARG A 127 -17.89 -0.47 8.67
CA ARG A 127 -18.32 -0.70 7.29
C ARG A 127 -17.86 0.43 6.36
N VAL A 128 -17.40 0.06 5.19
CA VAL A 128 -17.07 0.97 4.07
C VAL A 128 -18.01 0.66 2.92
N SER A 129 -18.68 1.68 2.39
CA SER A 129 -19.60 1.51 1.27
C SER A 129 -18.87 1.39 -0.07
N ALA A 130 -19.49 0.71 -1.03
CA ALA A 130 -18.99 0.64 -2.40
C ALA A 130 -18.75 2.06 -2.96
N GLY A 131 -17.60 2.27 -3.60
CA GLY A 131 -17.20 3.57 -4.14
C GLY A 131 -16.75 4.61 -3.10
N GLN A 132 -16.85 4.32 -1.81
CA GLN A 132 -16.34 5.21 -0.76
C GLN A 132 -14.81 5.27 -0.82
N LEU A 133 -14.24 6.47 -0.71
CA LEU A 133 -12.80 6.67 -0.66
C LEU A 133 -12.25 6.17 0.69
N VAL A 134 -11.35 5.22 0.63
CA VAL A 134 -10.52 4.78 1.76
C VAL A 134 -9.18 5.48 1.64
N GLU A 135 -8.86 6.32 2.62
CA GLU A 135 -7.59 7.03 2.68
C GLU A 135 -6.82 6.59 3.91
N LEU A 136 -5.60 6.11 3.68
CA LEU A 136 -4.67 5.68 4.72
C LEU A 136 -3.41 6.54 4.64
N GLU A 137 -3.04 7.15 5.72
CA GLU A 137 -1.81 7.92 5.85
C GLU A 137 -0.79 7.12 6.68
N LEU A 138 0.37 6.87 6.08
CA LEU A 138 1.53 6.31 6.75
C LEU A 138 2.56 7.42 6.93
N SER A 139 3.01 7.63 8.15
CA SER A 139 4.06 8.59 8.49
C SER A 139 5.25 7.90 9.15
N GLY A 140 6.38 8.60 9.26
CA GLY A 140 7.60 8.04 9.84
C GLY A 140 8.23 6.91 9.02
N LEU A 141 7.94 6.84 7.70
CA LEU A 141 8.52 5.85 6.80
C LEU A 141 10.04 6.01 6.72
N PRO A 142 10.81 4.91 6.75
CA PRO A 142 12.25 4.96 6.55
C PRO A 142 12.55 5.47 5.15
N HIS A 143 13.22 6.60 5.04
CA HIS A 143 13.61 7.20 3.76
C HIS A 143 15.04 7.74 3.85
N HIS A 144 15.77 7.65 2.75
CA HIS A 144 17.07 8.29 2.65
C HIS A 144 16.88 9.76 2.30
N SER A 145 17.27 10.65 3.23
CA SER A 145 17.35 12.06 2.94
C SER A 145 18.39 12.31 1.83
N GLY A 146 18.01 12.96 0.75
CA GLY A 146 18.96 13.40 -0.30
C GLY A 146 19.95 14.48 0.15
N TRP A 147 19.76 15.04 1.33
CA TRP A 147 20.58 16.12 1.91
C TRP A 147 22.08 15.81 1.95
N PRO A 148 22.54 14.61 2.42
CA PRO A 148 23.98 14.30 2.42
C PRO A 148 24.61 14.36 1.03
N ARG A 149 23.88 13.95 0.00
CA ARG A 149 24.35 14.00 -1.39
C ARG A 149 24.43 15.42 -1.92
N ILE A 150 23.48 16.29 -1.60
CA ILE A 150 23.47 17.70 -1.98
C ILE A 150 24.61 18.43 -1.27
N ILE A 151 24.83 18.19 0.02
CA ILE A 151 25.94 18.77 0.77
C ILE A 151 27.29 18.31 0.19
N ALA A 152 27.45 17.02 -0.09
CA ALA A 152 28.67 16.47 -0.67
C ALA A 152 28.98 17.08 -2.05
N LEU A 153 27.98 17.22 -2.91
CA LEU A 153 28.13 17.84 -4.24
C LEU A 153 28.46 19.34 -4.16
N SER A 154 27.84 20.09 -3.26
CA SER A 154 28.11 21.51 -3.06
C SER A 154 29.53 21.75 -2.49
N LEU A 155 29.97 20.90 -1.54
CA LEU A 155 31.33 20.97 -0.98
C LEU A 155 32.38 20.64 -2.04
N SER A 156 32.15 19.62 -2.86
CA SER A 156 33.05 19.25 -3.97
C SER A 156 33.15 20.37 -5.02
N GLY A 157 32.03 20.99 -5.37
CA GLY A 157 32.01 22.16 -6.28
C GLY A 157 32.78 23.33 -5.74
N LEU A 158 32.69 23.60 -4.44
CA LEU A 158 33.40 24.70 -3.78
C LEU A 158 34.92 24.46 -3.73
N ILE A 159 35.39 23.25 -3.49
CA ILE A 159 36.80 22.85 -3.51
C ILE A 159 37.37 23.05 -4.92
N VAL A 160 36.65 22.60 -5.96
CA VAL A 160 37.11 22.80 -7.37
C VAL A 160 37.20 24.27 -7.72
N ALA A 161 36.23 25.11 -7.37
CA ALA A 161 36.21 26.52 -7.63
C ALA A 161 37.38 27.26 -6.95
N VAL A 162 37.70 26.93 -5.70
CA VAL A 162 38.84 27.52 -4.97
C VAL A 162 40.17 27.09 -5.58
N SER A 163 40.29 25.81 -6.01
CA SER A 163 41.49 25.26 -6.64
C SER A 163 41.79 25.94 -7.99
N VAL A 164 40.76 26.20 -8.82
CA VAL A 164 40.90 26.87 -10.11
C VAL A 164 41.29 28.34 -9.91
N TRP A 165 40.73 29.06 -8.94
CA TRP A 165 41.08 30.42 -8.65
C TRP A 165 42.50 30.57 -8.11
N GLY A 166 42.92 29.66 -7.21
CA GLY A 166 44.30 29.63 -6.70
C GLY A 166 45.35 29.40 -7.80
N ALA A 167 45.02 28.60 -8.83
CA ALA A 167 45.90 28.30 -9.95
C ALA A 167 45.99 29.42 -11.02
N SER A 168 44.98 30.27 -11.10
CA SER A 168 44.94 31.39 -12.06
C SER A 168 45.51 32.72 -11.51
N GLY A 169 45.90 32.75 -10.25
CA GLY A 169 46.45 33.91 -9.55
C GLY A 169 47.97 33.87 -9.27
N ALA A 170 48.71 32.90 -9.88
CA ALA A 170 50.15 32.74 -9.74
C ALA A 170 50.89 33.11 -11.04
#